data_edbc5f8560c41d235a933e402a6fc1b1
#
_entry.id   edbc5f8560c41d235a933e402a6fc1b1
#
_cell.length_a   1.000
_cell.length_b   1.000
_cell.length_c   1.000
_cell.angle_alpha   90.00
_cell.angle_beta   90.00
_cell.angle_gamma   90.00
#
_symmetry.space_group_name_H-M   'P 1'
#
loop_
_entity.id
_entity.type
_entity.pdbx_description
1 polymer ?
#
loop_
_entity_poly.entity_id
_entity_poly.type
_entity_poly.pdbx_seq_one_letter_code
_entity_poly.pdbx_strand_id
1 'polypeptide(L)'
;SQVPFVAGWDLIASRNDADAFVALLVSERERRFAGGEPTMLAVTSADPDIPCAFPGSTARRFFDEVRLKSWTNAVTLSSFEHVRGYEPGLWAHRLAPRGLLVIVAEDDRVTPVPPVLEAFARAGEPKRLVRVPGDHFEVYEGPGFDQAMAAAIGWYREHLA
;
A
#
# COMPACT_ATOMS: atom_id res chain seq x y z
N SER A 1 -1.21 10.86 -13.60
CA SER A 1 -0.42 9.77 -13.02
C SER A 1 -1.12 9.25 -11.78
N GLN A 2 -1.28 7.95 -11.67
CA GLN A 2 -1.78 7.28 -10.46
C GLN A 2 -0.57 6.76 -9.69
N VAL A 3 -0.54 7.03 -8.40
CA VAL A 3 0.53 6.58 -7.51
C VAL A 3 -0.11 5.91 -6.29
N PRO A 4 0.27 4.69 -5.93
CA PRO A 4 -0.16 4.13 -4.66
C PRO A 4 0.36 5.03 -3.53
N PHE A 5 -0.52 5.34 -2.60
CA PHE A 5 -0.13 6.11 -1.44
C PHE A 5 0.18 5.15 -0.29
N VAL A 6 1.43 5.09 0.08
CA VAL A 6 1.90 4.29 1.21
C VAL A 6 2.74 5.21 2.09
N ALA A 7 2.48 5.20 3.39
CA ALA A 7 3.43 5.68 4.38
C ALA A 7 4.23 4.44 4.81
N GLY A 8 5.40 4.27 4.23
CA GLY A 8 6.13 3.00 4.29
C GLY A 8 6.58 2.65 5.71
N TRP A 9 6.93 3.67 6.51
CA TRP A 9 7.25 3.47 7.93
C TRP A 9 6.03 3.02 8.72
N ASP A 10 4.89 3.70 8.56
CA ASP A 10 3.65 3.39 9.28
C ASP A 10 3.10 2.02 8.87
N LEU A 11 3.24 1.64 7.60
CA LEU A 11 2.87 0.31 7.12
C LEU A 11 3.61 -0.78 7.88
N ILE A 12 4.91 -0.63 8.10
CA ILE A 12 5.69 -1.62 8.87
C ILE A 12 5.36 -1.53 10.35
N ALA A 13 5.24 -0.33 10.92
CA ALA A 13 4.97 -0.11 12.33
C ALA A 13 3.57 -0.59 12.76
N SER A 14 2.61 -0.62 11.84
CA SER A 14 1.24 -1.10 12.10
C SER A 14 1.11 -2.63 12.13
N ARG A 15 2.15 -3.37 11.77
CA ARG A 15 2.14 -4.84 11.83
C ARG A 15 2.10 -5.33 13.27
N ASN A 16 1.38 -6.42 13.51
CA ASN A 16 1.39 -7.08 14.83
C ASN A 16 2.76 -7.66 15.22
N ASP A 17 3.62 -7.92 14.22
CA ASP A 17 4.97 -8.49 14.35
C ASP A 17 6.07 -7.46 14.02
N ALA A 18 5.80 -6.15 14.15
CA ALA A 18 6.66 -5.07 13.65
C ALA A 18 8.12 -5.20 14.07
N ASP A 19 8.40 -5.42 15.35
CA ASP A 19 9.78 -5.53 15.86
C ASP A 19 10.52 -6.75 15.28
N ALA A 20 9.83 -7.90 15.23
CA ALA A 20 10.39 -9.12 14.64
C ALA A 20 10.63 -8.95 13.13
N PHE A 21 9.73 -8.28 12.44
CA PHE A 21 9.86 -8.00 11.03
C PHE A 21 11.01 -7.03 10.73
N VAL A 22 11.18 -5.99 11.54
CA VAL A 22 12.34 -5.08 11.43
C VAL A 22 13.66 -5.82 11.70
N ALA A 23 13.72 -6.69 12.70
CA ALA A 23 14.90 -7.51 12.95
C ALA A 23 15.23 -8.44 11.76
N LEU A 24 14.22 -9.00 11.13
CA LEU A 24 14.35 -9.81 9.93
C LEU A 24 14.93 -9.00 8.75
N LEU A 25 14.47 -7.75 8.55
CA LEU A 25 15.04 -6.85 7.53
C LEU A 25 16.50 -6.52 7.79
N VAL A 26 16.88 -6.29 9.05
CA VAL A 26 18.28 -6.04 9.43
C VAL A 26 19.16 -7.24 9.11
N SER A 27 18.76 -8.44 9.53
CA SER A 27 19.49 -9.67 9.26
C SER A 27 19.62 -9.96 7.75
N GLU A 28 18.57 -9.68 6.99
CA GLU A 28 18.61 -9.80 5.52
C GLU A 28 19.64 -8.87 4.90
N ARG A 29 19.69 -7.63 5.33
CA ARG A 29 20.65 -6.63 4.84
C ARG A 29 22.09 -7.05 5.13
N GLU A 30 22.37 -7.50 6.38
CA GLU A 30 23.69 -7.98 6.77
C GLU A 30 24.13 -9.19 5.95
N ARG A 31 23.22 -10.16 5.78
CA ARG A 31 23.47 -11.37 4.97
C ARG A 31 23.77 -11.04 3.51
N ARG A 32 23.00 -10.12 2.90
CA ARG A 32 23.23 -9.67 1.51
C ARG A 32 24.54 -8.90 1.37
N PHE A 33 24.85 -8.06 2.35
CA PHE A 33 26.15 -7.36 2.38
C PHE A 33 27.33 -8.33 2.42
N ALA A 34 27.18 -9.48 3.07
CA ALA A 34 28.15 -10.57 3.08
C ALA A 34 28.16 -11.44 1.80
N GLY A 35 27.40 -11.05 0.76
CA GLY A 35 27.33 -11.78 -0.53
C GLY A 35 26.25 -12.87 -0.58
N GLY A 36 25.32 -12.93 0.36
CA GLY A 36 24.21 -13.89 0.38
C GLY A 36 23.12 -13.56 -0.65
N GLU A 37 22.44 -14.59 -1.13
CA GLU A 37 21.31 -14.45 -2.05
C GLU A 37 20.10 -13.79 -1.38
N PRO A 38 19.25 -13.05 -2.12
CA PRO A 38 18.05 -12.44 -1.57
C PRO A 38 17.09 -13.46 -0.95
N THR A 39 16.60 -13.19 0.26
CA THR A 39 15.55 -14.00 0.87
C THR A 39 14.21 -13.68 0.21
N MET A 40 13.45 -14.71 -0.16
CA MET A 40 12.09 -14.58 -0.67
C MET A 40 11.10 -14.67 0.49
N LEU A 41 10.14 -13.76 0.47
CA LEU A 41 9.01 -13.71 1.39
C LEU A 41 7.73 -14.06 0.63
N ALA A 42 6.85 -14.84 1.22
CA ALA A 42 5.52 -15.07 0.65
C ALA A 42 4.73 -13.75 0.59
N VAL A 43 3.97 -13.53 -0.47
CA VAL A 43 3.05 -12.37 -0.54
C VAL A 43 1.92 -12.56 0.46
N THR A 44 1.31 -13.75 0.48
CA THR A 44 0.28 -14.13 1.46
C THR A 44 0.54 -15.54 1.99
N SER A 45 0.07 -15.85 3.20
CA SER A 45 0.12 -17.18 3.79
C SER A 45 -1.22 -17.58 4.40
N ALA A 46 -1.58 -18.86 4.29
CA ALA A 46 -2.69 -19.45 5.04
C ALA A 46 -2.31 -19.77 6.49
N ASP A 47 -1.01 -19.94 6.74
CA ASP A 47 -0.44 -20.18 8.04
C ASP A 47 -0.09 -18.85 8.70
N PRO A 48 -0.71 -18.50 9.86
CA PRO A 48 -0.42 -17.23 10.54
C PRO A 48 1.00 -17.14 11.11
N ASP A 49 1.66 -18.29 11.31
CA ASP A 49 3.02 -18.33 11.85
C ASP A 49 4.09 -18.12 10.76
N ILE A 50 3.70 -18.16 9.49
CA ILE A 50 4.62 -17.87 8.37
C ILE A 50 4.61 -16.37 8.07
N PRO A 51 5.75 -15.67 8.23
CA PRO A 51 5.86 -14.27 7.84
C PRO A 51 5.52 -14.07 6.37
N CYS A 52 4.65 -13.10 6.07
CA CYS A 52 4.29 -12.77 4.70
C CYS A 52 4.09 -11.25 4.53
N ALA A 53 4.07 -10.81 3.27
CA ALA A 53 3.91 -9.41 2.93
C ALA A 53 2.57 -8.84 3.42
N PHE A 54 1.48 -9.54 3.11
CA PHE A 54 0.11 -9.17 3.45
C PHE A 54 -0.54 -10.27 4.29
N PRO A 55 -0.44 -10.20 5.63
CA PRO A 55 -1.08 -11.16 6.51
C PRO A 55 -2.60 -10.97 6.51
N GLY A 56 -3.32 -12.06 6.75
CA GLY A 56 -4.77 -12.05 6.93
C GLY A 56 -5.56 -12.70 5.80
N SER A 57 -6.77 -13.11 6.14
CA SER A 57 -7.64 -13.90 5.25
C SER A 57 -8.13 -13.10 4.03
N THR A 58 -8.39 -11.80 4.19
CA THR A 58 -8.87 -10.95 3.10
C THR A 58 -7.82 -10.79 2.01
N ALA A 59 -6.56 -10.49 2.41
CA ALA A 59 -5.45 -10.44 1.46
C ALA A 59 -5.27 -11.78 0.73
N ARG A 60 -5.31 -12.89 1.47
CA ARG A 60 -5.19 -14.22 0.90
C ARG A 60 -6.28 -14.49 -0.13
N ARG A 61 -7.55 -14.25 0.22
CA ARG A 61 -8.69 -14.42 -0.69
C ARG A 61 -8.49 -13.60 -1.97
N PHE A 62 -8.20 -12.31 -1.84
CA PHE A 62 -8.01 -11.42 -2.98
C PHE A 62 -6.92 -11.94 -3.93
N PHE A 63 -5.74 -12.29 -3.42
CA PHE A 63 -4.65 -12.78 -4.26
C PHE A 63 -4.94 -14.16 -4.88
N ASP A 64 -5.70 -15.03 -4.21
CA ASP A 64 -6.10 -16.32 -4.78
C ASP A 64 -7.13 -16.15 -5.92
N GLU A 65 -8.03 -15.16 -5.83
CA GLU A 65 -9.06 -14.87 -6.83
C GLU A 65 -8.54 -14.13 -8.06
N VAL A 66 -7.66 -13.13 -7.85
CA VAL A 66 -7.19 -12.25 -8.95
C VAL A 66 -5.87 -12.66 -9.58
N ARG A 67 -5.17 -13.64 -9.02
CA ARG A 67 -3.84 -14.05 -9.52
C ARG A 67 -3.86 -14.48 -10.98
N LEU A 68 -2.93 -13.96 -11.74
CA LEU A 68 -2.66 -14.41 -13.11
C LEU A 68 -1.87 -15.73 -13.08
N LYS A 69 -1.93 -16.49 -14.18
CA LYS A 69 -1.16 -17.76 -14.32
C LYS A 69 0.35 -17.57 -14.12
N SER A 70 0.88 -16.40 -14.44
CA SER A 70 2.28 -16.03 -14.28
C SER A 70 2.63 -15.49 -12.91
N TRP A 71 1.64 -15.29 -12.03
CA TRP A 71 1.86 -14.73 -10.69
C TRP A 71 2.52 -15.77 -9.77
N THR A 72 3.57 -15.35 -9.07
CA THR A 72 4.25 -16.16 -8.06
C THR A 72 4.00 -15.55 -6.69
N ASN A 73 3.64 -16.37 -5.69
CA ASN A 73 3.42 -15.93 -4.31
C ASN A 73 4.76 -15.65 -3.61
N ALA A 74 5.55 -14.74 -4.16
CA ALA A 74 6.87 -14.43 -3.62
C ALA A 74 7.30 -13.01 -3.98
N VAL A 75 7.94 -12.34 -3.04
CA VAL A 75 8.58 -11.04 -3.18
C VAL A 75 9.90 -11.07 -2.40
N THR A 76 10.89 -10.30 -2.82
CA THR A 76 12.14 -10.23 -2.05
C THR A 76 11.90 -9.52 -0.72
N LEU A 77 12.45 -10.03 0.36
CA LEU A 77 12.38 -9.38 1.67
C LEU A 77 12.97 -7.97 1.64
N SER A 78 14.01 -7.76 0.83
CA SER A 78 14.63 -6.44 0.62
C SER A 78 13.69 -5.41 -0.02
N SER A 79 12.60 -5.81 -0.68
CA SER A 79 11.59 -4.86 -1.18
C SER A 79 10.98 -4.04 -0.05
N PHE A 80 10.89 -4.59 1.15
CA PHE A 80 10.38 -3.87 2.33
C PHE A 80 11.33 -2.81 2.86
N GLU A 81 12.64 -2.92 2.63
CA GLU A 81 13.57 -1.81 2.91
C GLU A 81 13.27 -0.60 2.00
N HIS A 82 12.90 -0.84 0.75
CA HIS A 82 12.50 0.22 -0.17
C HIS A 82 11.13 0.79 0.20
N VAL A 83 10.17 -0.07 0.53
CA VAL A 83 8.84 0.36 1.00
C VAL A 83 8.98 1.22 2.26
N ARG A 84 9.81 0.83 3.22
CA ARG A 84 10.04 1.56 4.46
C ARG A 84 10.52 3.01 4.23
N GLY A 85 11.30 3.24 3.19
CA GLY A 85 11.76 4.58 2.80
C GLY A 85 10.82 5.32 1.85
N TYR A 86 9.71 4.72 1.43
CA TYR A 86 8.78 5.30 0.48
C TYR A 86 7.71 6.13 1.18
N GLU A 87 7.88 7.45 1.18
CA GLU A 87 7.04 8.42 1.88
C GLU A 87 6.51 9.51 0.93
N PRO A 88 5.66 9.17 -0.05
CA PRO A 88 5.14 10.13 -1.03
C PRO A 88 4.32 11.25 -0.38
N GLY A 89 3.70 11.00 0.77
CA GLY A 89 2.95 11.99 1.53
C GLY A 89 3.73 13.21 1.96
N LEU A 90 5.05 13.09 2.14
CA LEU A 90 5.92 14.22 2.47
C LEU A 90 5.97 15.27 1.35
N TRP A 91 5.68 14.87 0.12
CA TRP A 91 5.74 15.73 -1.07
C TRP A 91 4.38 16.24 -1.53
N ALA A 92 3.28 15.86 -0.88
CA ALA A 92 1.92 16.21 -1.28
C ALA A 92 1.71 17.71 -1.42
N HIS A 93 2.33 18.52 -0.54
CA HIS A 93 2.27 19.99 -0.59
C HIS A 93 2.88 20.60 -1.86
N ARG A 94 3.74 19.87 -2.60
CA ARG A 94 4.40 20.33 -3.84
C ARG A 94 3.59 20.04 -5.09
N LEU A 95 2.45 19.36 -4.98
CA LEU A 95 1.62 19.04 -6.13
C LEU A 95 0.88 20.25 -6.67
N ALA A 96 0.46 21.17 -5.80
CA ALA A 96 -0.22 22.39 -6.21
C ALA A 96 0.63 23.21 -7.23
N PRO A 97 -0.03 23.81 -8.23
CA PRO A 97 -1.47 23.90 -8.51
C PRO A 97 -2.05 22.69 -9.28
N ARG A 98 -1.32 21.59 -9.40
CA ARG A 98 -1.86 20.36 -10.02
C ARG A 98 -2.86 19.70 -9.08
N GLY A 99 -3.96 19.19 -9.67
CA GLY A 99 -5.02 18.54 -8.89
C GLY A 99 -4.59 17.23 -8.23
N LEU A 100 -4.99 17.04 -6.98
CA LEU A 100 -4.79 15.82 -6.21
C LEU A 100 -6.13 15.18 -5.84
N LEU A 101 -6.42 13.99 -6.38
CA LEU A 101 -7.48 13.14 -5.88
C LEU A 101 -6.87 12.06 -5.00
N VAL A 102 -7.38 11.93 -3.77
CA VAL A 102 -7.05 10.84 -2.85
C VAL A 102 -8.29 9.98 -2.64
N ILE A 103 -8.14 8.68 -2.82
CA ILE A 103 -9.20 7.69 -2.57
C ILE A 103 -8.69 6.75 -1.48
N VAL A 104 -9.45 6.59 -0.41
CA VAL A 104 -9.09 5.73 0.73
C VAL A 104 -10.21 4.76 1.04
N ALA A 105 -9.88 3.51 1.38
CA ALA A 105 -10.79 2.60 2.05
C ALA A 105 -10.83 2.97 3.55
N GLU A 106 -12.03 3.07 4.14
CA GLU A 106 -12.17 3.63 5.50
C GLU A 106 -11.60 2.73 6.58
N ASP A 107 -11.66 1.41 6.37
CA ASP A 107 -11.19 0.39 7.31
C ASP A 107 -9.86 -0.26 6.85
N ASP A 108 -9.07 0.45 6.03
CA ASP A 108 -7.81 -0.06 5.50
C ASP A 108 -6.81 -0.38 6.63
N ARG A 109 -6.51 -1.66 6.77
CA ARG A 109 -5.53 -2.18 7.72
C ARG A 109 -4.20 -2.58 7.08
N VAL A 110 -4.14 -2.51 5.75
CA VAL A 110 -2.93 -2.81 4.99
C VAL A 110 -2.10 -1.54 4.83
N THR A 111 -2.75 -0.44 4.42
CA THR A 111 -2.13 0.88 4.33
C THR A 111 -2.85 1.82 5.30
N PRO A 112 -2.26 2.13 6.46
CA PRO A 112 -2.92 2.94 7.49
C PRO A 112 -3.49 4.25 6.95
N VAL A 113 -4.76 4.52 7.25
CA VAL A 113 -5.49 5.70 6.76
C VAL A 113 -4.99 7.03 7.36
N PRO A 114 -4.63 7.14 8.66
CA PRO A 114 -4.24 8.40 9.25
C PRO A 114 -3.11 9.14 8.52
N PRO A 115 -1.97 8.52 8.15
CA PRO A 115 -0.92 9.19 7.39
C PRO A 115 -1.37 9.71 6.02
N VAL A 116 -2.33 9.01 5.39
CA VAL A 116 -2.93 9.45 4.10
C VAL A 116 -3.70 10.75 4.29
N LEU A 117 -4.53 10.82 5.36
CA LEU A 117 -5.31 12.00 5.68
C LEU A 117 -4.43 13.19 6.08
N GLU A 118 -3.35 12.95 6.81
CA GLU A 118 -2.38 13.98 7.15
C GLU A 118 -1.69 14.55 5.91
N ALA A 119 -1.28 13.70 4.97
CA ALA A 119 -0.71 14.13 3.73
C ALA A 119 -1.72 14.91 2.87
N PHE A 120 -2.98 14.46 2.82
CA PHE A 120 -4.05 15.18 2.15
C PHE A 120 -4.28 16.56 2.79
N ALA A 121 -4.26 16.67 4.13
CA ALA A 121 -4.40 17.94 4.82
C ALA A 121 -3.30 18.94 4.43
N ARG A 122 -2.05 18.47 4.28
CA ARG A 122 -0.91 19.31 3.85
C ARG A 122 -0.90 19.68 2.38
N ALA A 123 -1.61 18.94 1.53
CA ALA A 123 -1.68 19.23 0.10
C ALA A 123 -2.40 20.56 -0.18
N GLY A 124 -1.94 21.29 -1.19
CA GLY A 124 -2.61 22.50 -1.70
C GLY A 124 -3.76 22.16 -2.66
N GLU A 125 -4.54 23.20 -2.99
CA GLU A 125 -5.64 23.08 -3.95
C GLU A 125 -5.14 23.05 -5.43
N PRO A 126 -5.94 22.48 -6.35
CA PRO A 126 -7.20 21.78 -6.12
C PRO A 126 -7.00 20.36 -5.57
N LYS A 127 -7.78 19.96 -4.59
CA LYS A 127 -7.73 18.61 -4.02
C LYS A 127 -9.10 18.07 -3.66
N ARG A 128 -9.26 16.74 -3.70
CA ARG A 128 -10.48 16.04 -3.30
C ARG A 128 -10.14 14.74 -2.58
N LEU A 129 -10.87 14.46 -1.50
CA LEU A 129 -10.83 13.20 -0.78
C LEU A 129 -12.12 12.42 -1.06
N VAL A 130 -11.98 11.16 -1.42
CA VAL A 130 -13.09 10.20 -1.55
C VAL A 130 -12.85 9.06 -0.58
N ARG A 131 -13.86 8.74 0.22
CA ARG A 131 -13.85 7.64 1.17
C ARG A 131 -14.71 6.52 0.62
N VAL A 132 -14.17 5.32 0.57
CA VAL A 132 -14.84 4.09 0.15
C VAL A 132 -15.03 3.24 1.40
N PRO A 133 -16.26 2.82 1.74
CA PRO A 133 -16.49 1.90 2.85
C PRO A 133 -15.76 0.57 2.64
N GLY A 134 -15.31 -0.04 3.75
CA GLY A 134 -14.66 -1.35 3.73
C GLY A 134 -13.15 -1.32 3.84
N ASP A 135 -12.53 -2.49 3.61
CA ASP A 135 -11.09 -2.70 3.78
C ASP A 135 -10.26 -2.34 2.53
N HIS A 136 -8.96 -2.58 2.60
CA HIS A 136 -7.98 -2.28 1.54
C HIS A 136 -8.41 -2.78 0.15
N PHE A 137 -9.06 -3.93 0.07
CA PHE A 137 -9.34 -4.61 -1.20
C PHE A 137 -10.68 -4.17 -1.83
N GLU A 138 -11.56 -3.49 -1.09
CA GLU A 138 -12.86 -3.01 -1.59
C GLU A 138 -12.73 -2.00 -2.75
N VAL A 139 -11.61 -1.29 -2.84
CA VAL A 139 -11.36 -0.35 -3.94
C VAL A 139 -10.99 -1.03 -5.26
N TYR A 140 -10.79 -2.34 -5.26
CA TYR A 140 -10.38 -3.11 -6.44
C TYR A 140 -11.49 -4.00 -7.00
N GLU A 141 -12.59 -4.18 -6.29
CA GLU A 141 -13.71 -5.03 -6.71
C GLU A 141 -15.06 -4.50 -6.21
N GLY A 142 -16.14 -4.93 -6.86
CA GLY A 142 -17.52 -4.65 -6.43
C GLY A 142 -17.90 -3.17 -6.36
N PRO A 143 -18.86 -2.81 -5.49
CA PRO A 143 -19.38 -1.44 -5.39
C PRO A 143 -18.32 -0.41 -4.98
N GLY A 144 -17.33 -0.80 -4.19
CA GLY A 144 -16.22 0.06 -3.79
C GLY A 144 -15.36 0.46 -4.98
N PHE A 145 -15.06 -0.50 -5.86
CA PHE A 145 -14.39 -0.22 -7.13
C PHE A 145 -15.19 0.74 -8.01
N ASP A 146 -16.50 0.51 -8.16
CA ASP A 146 -17.37 1.38 -8.98
C ASP A 146 -17.35 2.82 -8.46
N GLN A 147 -17.43 3.01 -7.15
CA GLN A 147 -17.35 4.32 -6.50
C GLN A 147 -15.98 4.98 -6.73
N ALA A 148 -14.88 4.24 -6.53
CA ALA A 148 -13.53 4.73 -6.73
C ALA A 148 -13.30 5.14 -8.19
N MET A 149 -13.72 4.30 -9.13
CA MET A 149 -13.60 4.57 -10.58
C MET A 149 -14.43 5.76 -11.03
N ALA A 150 -15.68 5.88 -10.56
CA ALA A 150 -16.52 7.04 -10.89
C ALA A 150 -15.88 8.35 -10.42
N ALA A 151 -15.32 8.36 -9.21
CA ALA A 151 -14.60 9.51 -8.67
C ALA A 151 -13.34 9.84 -9.48
N ALA A 152 -12.53 8.84 -9.82
CA ALA A 152 -11.31 9.01 -10.61
C ALA A 152 -11.61 9.54 -12.02
N ILE A 153 -12.58 8.95 -12.73
CA ILE A 153 -12.99 9.39 -14.07
C ILE A 153 -13.52 10.83 -14.03
N GLY A 154 -14.39 11.14 -13.05
CA GLY A 154 -14.90 12.51 -12.88
C GLY A 154 -13.78 13.52 -12.65
N TRP A 155 -12.84 13.19 -11.77
CA TRP A 155 -11.68 14.04 -11.50
C TRP A 155 -10.79 14.27 -12.71
N TYR A 156 -10.50 13.23 -13.48
CA TYR A 156 -9.70 13.36 -14.70
C TYR A 156 -10.39 14.21 -15.76
N ARG A 157 -11.70 14.07 -15.93
CA ARG A 157 -12.47 14.90 -16.88
C ARG A 157 -12.46 16.37 -16.49
N GLU A 158 -12.46 16.67 -15.20
CA GLU A 158 -12.45 18.05 -14.68
C GLU A 158 -11.06 18.72 -14.80
N HIS A 159 -9.97 17.95 -14.67
CA HIS A 159 -8.62 18.51 -14.49
C HIS A 159 -7.62 18.18 -15.61
N LEU A 160 -7.97 17.33 -16.57
CA LEU A 160 -7.12 16.95 -17.70
C LEU A 160 -7.72 17.31 -19.08
N ALA A 161 -8.85 18.00 -19.09
CA ALA A 161 -9.49 18.48 -20.32
C ALA A 161 -8.81 19.72 -20.88
#